data_1f06c627ac58c0e20836e671e1f16b32
#
_entry.id   1f06c627ac58c0e20836e671e1f16b32
#
_cell.length_a   1.000
_cell.length_b   1.000
_cell.length_c   1.000
_cell.angle_alpha   90.00
_cell.angle_beta   90.00
_cell.angle_gamma   90.00
#
_symmetry.space_group_name_H-M   'P 1'
#
loop_
_entity.id
_entity.type
_entity.pdbx_description
1 polymer ?
#
loop_
_entity_poly.entity_id
_entity_poly.type
_entity_poly.pdbx_seq_one_letter_code
_entity_poly.pdbx_strand_id
1 'polypeptide(L)'
;MKTNKTLSVIMVVFFTIMNVSSQTTSVDGLIKMPSHPRILLFKGEEKTLMKNINKDPYWKDIHNSYINEADLIIDIPVNERELEGRRLLGVSRENLRRIFCLSYAYRMTGAKKYLDRAEKEMLAAAAFTDWNPSHFLDVGEMTMALAIGYDWLFDQLSESSRKKIREAIIEKGIKPSYNREYAGFLNVEHNWNQVCNAGITYGALAIYEDNKEESIALINRALETIKKAMKQYSPDGAYPEGIGYWSYGTSFNMMFLAAIEKIYKTDFDLSKIEGFMDTGMYSQAMITPSFHSFNYSDNGSGTSFNSTVFWFYSKTKNPALLYMQKGFYERNKNNSYLKDRLFPVALIFGAGSGSSLSKATIPTELAWMGRGENPVAVMRSSWDEPDALFLGLKAGSPSINHGHMDVGSFILESDGVRWAFDFGTEDYNRLEIRGVDLWDRTEESQRWDVFRYQTKSHNTLSFNDKPQSITANADINDFVNTSDVMSAMSDLSEIYKKQIPGVKRAVSMVDKKYVVIQDQLTTSSRFTKMRWNIVTVADKVTFTSETTAELEKDGKKLYIKVNSPVPIRFYKEETTPTNTYDSPNKGSLFVGFEADLTLKTTQEISVVLMPKEIVANPKIPYMFK
;
A
#
# COMPACT_ATOMS: atom_id res chain seq x y z
N MET A 1 -53.83 54.03 -37.16
CA MET A 1 -53.02 54.14 -35.96
C MET A 1 -53.24 52.87 -35.12
N LYS A 2 -52.33 51.92 -35.12
CA LYS A 2 -52.35 50.71 -34.29
C LYS A 2 -51.20 50.80 -33.30
N THR A 3 -51.54 50.95 -32.05
CA THR A 3 -50.58 50.97 -30.92
C THR A 3 -50.18 49.56 -30.53
N ASN A 4 -48.94 49.23 -30.72
CA ASN A 4 -48.35 48.00 -30.20
C ASN A 4 -47.96 48.18 -28.70
N LYS A 5 -48.57 47.39 -27.84
CA LYS A 5 -48.15 47.24 -26.43
C LYS A 5 -47.13 46.10 -26.34
N THR A 6 -45.89 46.46 -26.02
CA THR A 6 -44.84 45.50 -25.70
C THR A 6 -44.97 45.07 -24.23
N LEU A 7 -45.18 43.79 -24.00
CA LEU A 7 -45.31 43.22 -22.69
C LEU A 7 -43.87 42.76 -22.26
N SER A 8 -43.25 43.47 -21.30
CA SER A 8 -41.99 43.05 -20.70
C SER A 8 -42.27 42.03 -19.59
N VAL A 9 -41.85 40.78 -19.82
CA VAL A 9 -41.85 39.73 -18.79
C VAL A 9 -40.56 39.87 -17.97
N ILE A 10 -40.70 40.28 -16.71
CA ILE A 10 -39.60 40.27 -15.73
C ILE A 10 -39.52 38.85 -15.15
N MET A 11 -38.47 38.11 -15.53
CA MET A 11 -38.14 36.80 -14.98
C MET A 11 -37.38 36.99 -13.66
N VAL A 12 -38.07 36.83 -12.55
CA VAL A 12 -37.41 36.83 -11.21
C VAL A 12 -36.83 35.45 -10.99
N VAL A 13 -35.48 35.34 -11.10
CA VAL A 13 -34.72 34.15 -10.75
C VAL A 13 -34.50 34.16 -9.22
N PHE A 14 -35.21 33.31 -8.51
CA PHE A 14 -34.92 33.03 -7.11
C PHE A 14 -33.65 32.19 -7.03
N PHE A 15 -32.52 32.79 -6.68
CA PHE A 15 -31.37 32.07 -6.20
C PHE A 15 -31.65 31.59 -4.77
N THR A 16 -32.01 30.33 -4.62
CA THR A 16 -31.98 29.66 -3.32
C THR A 16 -30.50 29.40 -3.00
N ILE A 17 -29.92 30.25 -2.18
CA ILE A 17 -28.62 29.99 -1.55
C ILE A 17 -28.89 28.83 -0.58
N MET A 18 -28.55 27.61 -1.00
CA MET A 18 -28.35 26.52 -0.04
C MET A 18 -27.12 26.87 0.81
N ASN A 19 -27.34 27.40 1.98
CA ASN A 19 -26.35 27.39 3.03
C ASN A 19 -26.07 25.93 3.38
N VAL A 20 -25.06 25.34 2.75
CA VAL A 20 -24.43 24.13 3.27
C VAL A 20 -23.66 24.57 4.52
N SER A 21 -24.37 24.62 5.62
CA SER A 21 -23.75 24.63 6.95
C SER A 21 -22.96 23.33 7.03
N SER A 22 -21.65 23.39 6.98
CA SER A 22 -20.82 22.28 7.41
C SER A 22 -21.11 22.09 8.90
N GLN A 23 -22.05 21.20 9.22
CA GLN A 23 -22.20 20.76 10.61
C GLN A 23 -20.86 20.14 10.99
N THR A 24 -20.12 20.82 11.86
CA THR A 24 -18.97 20.24 12.52
C THR A 24 -19.45 19.00 13.24
N THR A 25 -19.05 17.84 12.74
CA THR A 25 -19.41 16.55 13.29
C THR A 25 -18.75 16.44 14.66
N SER A 26 -19.55 16.53 15.74
CA SER A 26 -19.03 16.41 17.11
C SER A 26 -19.55 15.13 17.74
N VAL A 27 -18.67 14.44 18.45
CA VAL A 27 -19.04 13.25 19.24
C VAL A 27 -19.62 13.61 20.62
N ASP A 28 -19.63 14.88 20.99
CA ASP A 28 -20.14 15.31 22.31
C ASP A 28 -21.63 15.03 22.44
N GLY A 29 -22.01 14.40 23.56
CA GLY A 29 -23.39 14.11 23.88
C GLY A 29 -24.07 13.06 23.00
N LEU A 30 -23.42 12.51 21.98
CA LEU A 30 -24.04 11.53 21.07
C LEU A 30 -24.43 10.22 21.76
N ILE A 31 -23.62 9.76 22.71
CA ILE A 31 -23.85 8.50 23.43
C ILE A 31 -23.33 8.58 24.87
N LYS A 32 -23.84 7.68 25.69
CA LYS A 32 -23.16 7.32 26.94
C LYS A 32 -22.03 6.36 26.62
N MET A 33 -20.79 6.73 26.97
CA MET A 33 -19.60 5.88 26.70
C MET A 33 -19.80 4.49 27.34
N PRO A 34 -19.64 3.39 26.59
CA PRO A 34 -19.70 2.04 27.15
C PRO A 34 -18.61 1.81 28.20
N SER A 35 -18.85 0.90 29.14
CA SER A 35 -17.81 0.46 30.09
C SER A 35 -16.71 -0.33 29.37
N HIS A 36 -15.53 -0.44 29.99
CA HIS A 36 -14.45 -1.30 29.51
C HIS A 36 -14.84 -2.80 29.55
N PRO A 37 -14.33 -3.62 28.65
CA PRO A 37 -13.64 -3.26 27.40
C PRO A 37 -14.62 -2.73 26.36
N ARG A 38 -14.23 -1.67 25.65
CA ARG A 38 -15.07 -1.00 24.63
C ARG A 38 -14.43 -0.89 23.26
N ILE A 39 -13.13 -1.07 23.16
CA ILE A 39 -12.38 -0.95 21.91
C ILE A 39 -12.46 -2.29 21.16
N LEU A 40 -12.95 -2.28 19.90
CA LEU A 40 -13.07 -3.41 18.97
C LEU A 40 -13.95 -4.59 19.44
N LEU A 41 -13.80 -5.07 20.66
CA LEU A 41 -14.49 -6.23 21.19
C LEU A 41 -15.08 -5.92 22.58
N PHE A 42 -16.40 -5.85 22.70
CA PHE A 42 -17.08 -5.55 23.94
C PHE A 42 -17.09 -6.76 24.89
N LYS A 43 -17.34 -6.51 26.16
CA LYS A 43 -17.46 -7.55 27.18
C LYS A 43 -18.57 -8.56 26.81
N GLY A 44 -18.23 -9.85 26.82
CA GLY A 44 -19.16 -10.94 26.52
C GLY A 44 -19.23 -11.34 25.03
N GLU A 45 -18.70 -10.53 24.11
CA GLU A 45 -18.64 -10.88 22.68
C GLU A 45 -17.66 -12.03 22.40
N GLU A 46 -16.73 -12.31 23.31
CA GLU A 46 -15.79 -13.43 23.24
C GLU A 46 -16.51 -14.77 23.06
N LYS A 47 -17.65 -14.94 23.69
CA LYS A 47 -18.45 -16.19 23.59
C LYS A 47 -18.93 -16.41 22.16
N THR A 48 -19.40 -15.34 21.49
CA THR A 48 -19.86 -15.41 20.10
C THR A 48 -18.69 -15.62 19.16
N LEU A 49 -17.58 -14.92 19.38
CA LEU A 49 -16.35 -15.06 18.60
C LEU A 49 -15.83 -16.51 18.69
N MET A 50 -15.68 -17.07 19.89
CA MET A 50 -15.24 -18.45 20.10
C MET A 50 -16.20 -19.48 19.49
N LYS A 51 -17.51 -19.25 19.56
CA LYS A 51 -18.50 -20.09 18.91
C LYS A 51 -18.28 -20.14 17.38
N ASN A 52 -17.99 -19.01 16.78
CA ASN A 52 -17.72 -18.92 15.33
C ASN A 52 -16.38 -19.56 14.97
N ILE A 53 -15.32 -19.28 15.75
CA ILE A 53 -14.00 -19.89 15.59
C ILE A 53 -14.12 -21.43 15.62
N ASN A 54 -14.81 -21.98 16.62
CA ASN A 54 -14.93 -23.44 16.75
C ASN A 54 -15.78 -24.14 15.67
N LYS A 55 -16.59 -23.38 14.93
CA LYS A 55 -17.40 -23.92 13.81
C LYS A 55 -16.63 -24.03 12.50
N ASP A 56 -15.56 -23.30 12.37
CA ASP A 56 -14.79 -23.20 11.12
C ASP A 56 -13.37 -23.76 11.31
N PRO A 57 -12.97 -24.79 10.55
CA PRO A 57 -11.67 -25.43 10.73
C PRO A 57 -10.50 -24.48 10.48
N TYR A 58 -10.61 -23.53 9.55
CA TYR A 58 -9.57 -22.53 9.27
C TYR A 58 -9.37 -21.59 10.47
N TRP A 59 -10.50 -21.02 10.97
CA TRP A 59 -10.42 -20.11 12.12
C TRP A 59 -9.99 -20.80 13.39
N LYS A 60 -10.37 -22.07 13.57
CA LYS A 60 -9.92 -22.85 14.72
C LYS A 60 -8.42 -23.10 14.69
N ASP A 61 -7.87 -23.47 13.54
CA ASP A 61 -6.44 -23.68 13.35
C ASP A 61 -5.65 -22.38 13.56
N ILE A 62 -6.09 -21.29 12.92
CA ILE A 62 -5.50 -19.95 13.06
C ILE A 62 -5.53 -19.48 14.52
N HIS A 63 -6.66 -19.64 15.21
CA HIS A 63 -6.80 -19.27 16.62
C HIS A 63 -5.84 -20.06 17.50
N ASN A 64 -5.80 -21.38 17.36
CA ASN A 64 -4.90 -22.22 18.15
C ASN A 64 -3.43 -21.86 17.91
N SER A 65 -3.05 -21.63 16.65
CA SER A 65 -1.72 -21.18 16.29
C SER A 65 -1.39 -19.82 16.90
N TYR A 66 -2.36 -18.91 16.99
CA TYR A 66 -2.16 -17.59 17.59
C TYR A 66 -2.05 -17.65 19.12
N ILE A 67 -2.75 -18.58 19.78
CA ILE A 67 -2.53 -18.84 21.22
C ILE A 67 -1.10 -19.38 21.46
N ASN A 68 -0.60 -20.25 20.58
CA ASN A 68 0.79 -20.72 20.65
C ASN A 68 1.78 -19.54 20.46
N GLU A 69 1.50 -18.58 19.59
CA GLU A 69 2.31 -17.35 19.46
C GLU A 69 2.32 -16.54 20.77
N ALA A 70 1.18 -16.45 21.47
CA ALA A 70 1.13 -15.81 22.79
C ALA A 70 1.99 -16.57 23.83
N ASP A 71 2.03 -17.90 23.76
CA ASP A 71 2.90 -18.70 24.65
C ASP A 71 4.38 -18.41 24.39
N LEU A 72 4.79 -18.24 23.14
CA LEU A 72 6.17 -17.87 22.80
C LEU A 72 6.60 -16.51 23.36
N ILE A 73 5.63 -15.58 23.58
CA ILE A 73 5.93 -14.25 24.13
C ILE A 73 6.20 -14.31 25.64
N ILE A 74 5.71 -15.32 26.37
CA ILE A 74 5.78 -15.38 27.84
C ILE A 74 7.22 -15.27 28.37
N ASP A 75 8.15 -15.98 27.75
CA ASP A 75 9.51 -16.16 28.25
C ASP A 75 10.54 -15.19 27.65
N ILE A 76 10.18 -14.41 26.61
CA ILE A 76 11.13 -13.45 26.05
C ILE A 76 11.22 -12.19 26.92
N PRO A 77 12.38 -11.49 26.99
CA PRO A 77 12.50 -10.24 27.74
C PRO A 77 11.47 -9.17 27.28
N VAL A 78 11.07 -8.28 28.18
CA VAL A 78 10.33 -7.07 27.77
C VAL A 78 11.20 -6.19 26.89
N ASN A 79 10.56 -5.40 26.03
CA ASN A 79 11.30 -4.47 25.19
C ASN A 79 11.93 -3.35 26.03
N GLU A 80 13.13 -2.96 25.66
CA GLU A 80 13.82 -1.76 26.15
C GLU A 80 13.63 -0.61 25.17
N ARG A 81 13.86 0.63 25.64
CA ARG A 81 13.82 1.80 24.78
C ARG A 81 15.09 1.91 23.97
N GLU A 82 15.10 1.32 22.79
CA GLU A 82 16.23 1.29 21.88
C GLU A 82 15.85 1.91 20.53
N LEU A 83 16.67 2.84 20.06
CA LEU A 83 16.46 3.51 18.77
C LEU A 83 17.25 2.81 17.67
N GLU A 84 16.62 2.59 16.54
CA GLU A 84 17.27 2.29 15.27
C GLU A 84 17.38 3.58 14.44
N GLY A 85 18.60 4.13 14.36
CA GLY A 85 18.79 5.48 13.84
C GLY A 85 18.00 6.50 14.67
N ARG A 86 17.09 7.23 14.04
CA ARG A 86 16.22 8.20 14.71
C ARG A 86 14.85 7.64 15.16
N ARG A 87 14.62 6.33 15.02
CA ARG A 87 13.29 5.69 15.15
C ARG A 87 13.21 4.74 16.33
N LEU A 88 12.13 4.86 17.10
CA LEU A 88 11.70 3.87 18.10
C LEU A 88 10.68 2.88 17.49
N LEU A 89 10.40 2.99 16.20
CA LEU A 89 9.25 2.35 15.54
C LEU A 89 9.26 0.83 15.65
N GLY A 90 10.43 0.19 15.58
CA GLY A 90 10.57 -1.25 15.78
C GLY A 90 10.08 -1.70 17.16
N VAL A 91 10.48 -0.97 18.20
CA VAL A 91 10.06 -1.21 19.59
C VAL A 91 8.56 -0.95 19.77
N SER A 92 8.02 0.14 19.22
CA SER A 92 6.59 0.47 19.30
C SER A 92 5.72 -0.60 18.64
N ARG A 93 6.12 -1.08 17.47
CA ARG A 93 5.46 -2.17 16.74
C ARG A 93 5.47 -3.49 17.50
N GLU A 94 6.61 -3.83 18.08
CA GLU A 94 6.73 -5.06 18.87
C GLU A 94 5.92 -4.99 20.16
N ASN A 95 5.85 -3.83 20.83
CA ASN A 95 4.95 -3.63 21.99
C ASN A 95 3.48 -3.79 21.57
N LEU A 96 3.07 -3.21 20.43
CA LEU A 96 1.70 -3.38 19.92
C LEU A 96 1.41 -4.85 19.63
N ARG A 97 2.32 -5.56 18.97
CA ARG A 97 2.18 -7.00 18.69
C ARG A 97 1.98 -7.81 19.97
N ARG A 98 2.87 -7.63 20.96
CA ARG A 98 2.87 -8.41 22.19
C ARG A 98 1.64 -8.12 23.04
N ILE A 99 1.37 -6.85 23.29
CA ILE A 99 0.25 -6.44 24.15
C ILE A 99 -1.08 -6.87 23.53
N PHE A 100 -1.28 -6.68 22.22
CA PHE A 100 -2.51 -7.07 21.56
C PHE A 100 -2.68 -8.60 21.53
N CYS A 101 -1.62 -9.35 21.24
CA CYS A 101 -1.62 -10.82 21.26
C CYS A 101 -1.96 -11.37 22.64
N LEU A 102 -1.27 -10.91 23.68
CA LEU A 102 -1.47 -11.37 25.05
C LEU A 102 -2.84 -10.99 25.61
N SER A 103 -3.31 -9.77 25.32
CA SER A 103 -4.65 -9.33 25.71
C SER A 103 -5.74 -10.15 25.03
N TYR A 104 -5.58 -10.48 23.75
CA TYR A 104 -6.46 -11.40 23.04
C TYR A 104 -6.43 -12.80 23.67
N ALA A 105 -5.25 -13.37 23.91
CA ALA A 105 -5.12 -14.69 24.50
C ALA A 105 -5.77 -14.77 25.88
N TYR A 106 -5.57 -13.74 26.72
CA TYR A 106 -6.26 -13.66 28.02
C TYR A 106 -7.78 -13.63 27.86
N ARG A 107 -8.31 -12.76 27.01
CA ARG A 107 -9.76 -12.63 26.81
C ARG A 107 -10.41 -13.92 26.29
N MET A 108 -9.69 -14.66 25.44
CA MET A 108 -10.23 -15.90 24.85
C MET A 108 -10.10 -17.10 25.80
N THR A 109 -9.08 -17.15 26.66
CA THR A 109 -8.76 -18.34 27.48
C THR A 109 -8.99 -18.16 28.98
N GLY A 110 -8.94 -16.91 29.49
CA GLY A 110 -8.94 -16.60 30.91
C GLY A 110 -7.63 -16.96 31.63
N ALA A 111 -6.61 -17.42 30.91
CA ALA A 111 -5.35 -17.88 31.51
C ALA A 111 -4.51 -16.71 32.03
N LYS A 112 -4.31 -16.66 33.36
CA LYS A 112 -3.66 -15.56 34.08
C LYS A 112 -2.25 -15.23 33.56
N LYS A 113 -1.51 -16.22 33.05
CA LYS A 113 -0.16 -16.01 32.49
C LYS A 113 -0.11 -14.93 31.40
N TYR A 114 -1.14 -14.84 30.56
CA TYR A 114 -1.23 -13.83 29.50
C TYR A 114 -1.53 -12.43 30.06
N LEU A 115 -2.42 -12.33 31.07
CA LEU A 115 -2.69 -11.09 31.78
C LEU A 115 -1.42 -10.55 32.44
N ASP A 116 -0.73 -11.38 33.24
CA ASP A 116 0.46 -10.99 33.98
C ASP A 116 1.59 -10.54 33.02
N ARG A 117 1.71 -11.23 31.88
CA ARG A 117 2.69 -10.84 30.88
C ARG A 117 2.30 -9.54 30.14
N ALA A 118 1.04 -9.35 29.75
CA ALA A 118 0.56 -8.12 29.12
C ALA A 118 0.74 -6.90 30.04
N GLU A 119 0.41 -7.04 31.33
CA GLU A 119 0.64 -6.01 32.34
C GLU A 119 2.13 -5.64 32.43
N LYS A 120 3.02 -6.64 32.44
CA LYS A 120 4.46 -6.42 32.49
C LYS A 120 4.97 -5.67 31.25
N GLU A 121 4.51 -6.00 30.05
CA GLU A 121 4.85 -5.29 28.80
C GLU A 121 4.36 -3.82 28.85
N MET A 122 3.12 -3.60 29.26
CA MET A 122 2.57 -2.24 29.37
C MET A 122 3.32 -1.39 30.40
N LEU A 123 3.65 -1.94 31.56
CA LEU A 123 4.39 -1.22 32.60
C LEU A 123 5.83 -0.91 32.17
N ALA A 124 6.48 -1.81 31.43
CA ALA A 124 7.81 -1.56 30.88
C ALA A 124 7.77 -0.41 29.86
N ALA A 125 6.83 -0.43 28.90
CA ALA A 125 6.64 0.65 27.93
C ALA A 125 6.22 1.98 28.59
N ALA A 126 5.40 1.93 29.65
CA ALA A 126 5.04 3.11 30.43
C ALA A 126 6.24 3.72 31.17
N ALA A 127 7.25 2.92 31.52
CA ALA A 127 8.46 3.39 32.20
C ALA A 127 9.50 4.03 31.25
N PHE A 128 9.37 3.94 29.93
CA PHE A 128 10.27 4.63 29.00
C PHE A 128 10.28 6.14 29.28
N THR A 129 11.39 6.81 29.00
CA THR A 129 11.49 8.27 29.20
C THR A 129 10.49 9.04 28.34
N ASP A 130 10.35 8.64 27.10
CA ASP A 130 9.39 9.14 26.11
C ASP A 130 9.13 8.04 25.05
N TRP A 131 8.20 8.31 24.11
CA TRP A 131 7.89 7.45 22.98
C TRP A 131 8.38 8.05 21.65
N ASN A 132 9.46 8.82 21.67
CA ASN A 132 10.14 9.42 20.51
C ASN A 132 9.23 10.33 19.67
N PRO A 133 8.73 11.45 20.21
CA PRO A 133 7.76 12.31 19.52
C PRO A 133 8.31 12.98 18.26
N SER A 134 9.61 13.06 18.07
CA SER A 134 10.25 13.55 16.84
C SER A 134 9.95 12.66 15.62
N HIS A 135 9.58 11.39 15.84
CA HIS A 135 9.08 10.47 14.81
C HIS A 135 7.72 9.94 15.24
N PHE A 136 6.66 10.71 15.02
CA PHE A 136 5.36 10.54 15.67
C PHE A 136 4.64 9.21 15.35
N LEU A 137 5.04 8.47 14.34
CA LEU A 137 4.58 7.09 14.12
C LEU A 137 4.87 6.20 15.33
N ASP A 138 6.01 6.41 15.99
CA ASP A 138 6.44 5.67 17.19
C ASP A 138 5.45 5.89 18.33
N VAL A 139 5.05 7.16 18.53
CA VAL A 139 4.04 7.57 19.51
C VAL A 139 2.67 6.98 19.17
N GLY A 140 2.26 7.05 17.90
CA GLY A 140 0.96 6.55 17.45
C GLY A 140 0.79 5.05 17.71
N GLU A 141 1.77 4.24 17.32
CA GLU A 141 1.74 2.78 17.53
C GLU A 141 1.85 2.40 19.00
N MET A 142 2.70 3.07 19.78
CA MET A 142 2.84 2.82 21.23
C MET A 142 1.58 3.20 22.00
N THR A 143 0.96 4.32 21.65
CA THR A 143 -0.31 4.76 22.28
C THR A 143 -1.41 3.75 22.02
N MET A 144 -1.54 3.25 20.78
CA MET A 144 -2.51 2.20 20.43
C MET A 144 -2.26 0.91 21.22
N ALA A 145 -0.99 0.50 21.37
CA ALA A 145 -0.63 -0.69 22.14
C ALA A 145 -1.12 -0.62 23.57
N LEU A 146 -0.77 0.46 24.30
CA LEU A 146 -1.16 0.63 25.68
C LEU A 146 -2.66 0.84 25.82
N ALA A 147 -3.30 1.54 24.90
CA ALA A 147 -4.74 1.76 24.90
C ALA A 147 -5.54 0.46 24.78
N ILE A 148 -5.14 -0.44 23.86
CA ILE A 148 -5.78 -1.76 23.71
C ILE A 148 -5.60 -2.59 24.96
N GLY A 149 -4.39 -2.69 25.48
CA GLY A 149 -4.12 -3.46 26.69
C GLY A 149 -4.87 -2.91 27.92
N TYR A 150 -4.84 -1.58 28.11
CA TYR A 150 -5.55 -0.89 29.19
C TYR A 150 -7.06 -1.14 29.13
N ASP A 151 -7.67 -0.94 27.95
CA ASP A 151 -9.12 -1.13 27.79
C ASP A 151 -9.52 -2.61 27.96
N TRP A 152 -8.78 -3.52 27.32
CA TRP A 152 -9.16 -4.94 27.31
C TRP A 152 -8.96 -5.66 28.63
N LEU A 153 -8.01 -5.18 29.45
CA LEU A 153 -7.64 -5.78 30.73
C LEU A 153 -8.06 -4.93 31.92
N PHE A 154 -8.82 -3.84 31.70
CA PHE A 154 -9.15 -2.83 32.69
C PHE A 154 -9.63 -3.39 34.05
N ASP A 155 -10.63 -4.29 34.02
CA ASP A 155 -11.22 -4.89 35.22
C ASP A 155 -10.24 -5.78 36.01
N GLN A 156 -9.14 -6.20 35.39
CA GLN A 156 -8.16 -7.14 35.94
C GLN A 156 -6.87 -6.45 36.41
N LEU A 157 -6.56 -5.28 35.88
CA LEU A 157 -5.39 -4.50 36.28
C LEU A 157 -5.58 -3.89 37.66
N SER A 158 -4.52 -3.88 38.46
CA SER A 158 -4.52 -3.14 39.74
C SER A 158 -4.70 -1.64 39.51
N GLU A 159 -5.23 -0.92 40.54
CA GLU A 159 -5.36 0.54 40.47
C GLU A 159 -3.99 1.22 40.21
N SER A 160 -2.93 0.70 40.84
CA SER A 160 -1.57 1.20 40.63
C SER A 160 -1.12 1.04 39.19
N SER A 161 -1.37 -0.12 38.55
CA SER A 161 -1.02 -0.38 37.16
C SER A 161 -1.85 0.47 36.20
N ARG A 162 -3.17 0.56 36.44
CA ARG A 162 -4.04 1.45 35.67
C ARG A 162 -3.54 2.89 35.69
N LYS A 163 -3.21 3.40 36.90
CA LYS A 163 -2.69 4.77 37.04
C LYS A 163 -1.42 4.99 36.20
N LYS A 164 -0.42 4.12 36.30
CA LYS A 164 0.85 4.25 35.56
C LYS A 164 0.65 4.19 34.05
N ILE A 165 -0.17 3.27 33.57
CA ILE A 165 -0.43 3.10 32.14
C ILE A 165 -1.21 4.31 31.60
N ARG A 166 -2.24 4.76 32.30
CA ARG A 166 -3.02 5.96 31.96
C ARG A 166 -2.15 7.22 31.91
N GLU A 167 -1.31 7.44 32.94
CA GLU A 167 -0.37 8.56 32.96
C GLU A 167 0.58 8.52 31.77
N ALA A 168 1.08 7.34 31.38
CA ALA A 168 1.94 7.20 30.21
C ALA A 168 1.20 7.51 28.91
N ILE A 169 -0.05 7.06 28.75
CA ILE A 169 -0.90 7.40 27.59
C ILE A 169 -1.08 8.92 27.50
N ILE A 170 -1.35 9.60 28.62
CA ILE A 170 -1.53 11.05 28.66
C ILE A 170 -0.23 11.77 28.33
N GLU A 171 0.84 11.50 29.10
CA GLU A 171 2.08 12.29 29.06
C GLU A 171 2.93 12.04 27.82
N LYS A 172 2.98 10.77 27.35
CA LYS A 172 3.87 10.35 26.26
C LYS A 172 3.15 10.13 24.93
N GLY A 173 1.85 9.88 24.97
CA GLY A 173 1.00 9.71 23.79
C GLY A 173 0.26 10.99 23.41
N ILE A 174 -0.67 11.41 24.28
CA ILE A 174 -1.64 12.47 23.97
C ILE A 174 -0.99 13.86 23.95
N LYS A 175 -0.33 14.27 25.03
CA LYS A 175 0.25 15.60 25.16
C LYS A 175 1.20 16.00 24.03
N PRO A 176 2.12 15.12 23.57
CA PRO A 176 2.98 15.45 22.43
C PRO A 176 2.20 15.78 21.14
N SER A 177 0.97 15.24 20.96
CA SER A 177 0.13 15.51 19.79
C SER A 177 -0.39 16.95 19.69
N TYR A 178 -0.22 17.76 20.73
CA TYR A 178 -0.53 19.20 20.74
C TYR A 178 0.69 20.07 20.43
N ASN A 179 1.89 19.55 20.55
CA ASN A 179 3.09 20.29 20.21
C ASN A 179 3.18 20.44 18.67
N ARG A 180 3.20 21.69 18.19
CA ARG A 180 3.25 22.01 16.76
C ARG A 180 4.47 21.41 16.04
N GLU A 181 5.56 21.21 16.76
CA GLU A 181 6.77 20.58 16.24
C GLU A 181 6.53 19.12 15.83
N TYR A 182 5.65 18.41 16.57
CA TYR A 182 5.39 16.99 16.37
C TYR A 182 4.05 16.69 15.67
N ALA A 183 3.15 17.66 15.66
CA ALA A 183 1.78 17.50 15.16
C ALA A 183 1.64 17.62 13.63
N GLY A 184 2.75 17.57 12.88
CA GLY A 184 2.75 17.65 11.42
C GLY A 184 1.85 16.60 10.73
N PHE A 185 1.67 15.44 11.37
CA PHE A 185 0.81 14.37 10.87
C PHE A 185 -0.67 14.80 10.66
N LEU A 186 -1.14 15.83 11.32
CA LEU A 186 -2.49 16.37 11.15
C LEU A 186 -2.73 17.02 9.77
N ASN A 187 -1.65 17.34 9.05
CA ASN A 187 -1.70 18.10 7.81
C ASN A 187 -1.24 17.33 6.57
N VAL A 188 -0.71 16.14 6.74
CA VAL A 188 -0.25 15.31 5.61
C VAL A 188 -1.36 14.41 5.08
N GLU A 189 -1.20 13.93 3.85
CA GLU A 189 -2.19 13.12 3.11
C GLU A 189 -1.78 11.65 2.95
N HIS A 190 -0.78 11.20 3.71
CA HIS A 190 -0.23 9.86 3.64
C HIS A 190 -0.38 9.10 4.98
N ASN A 191 0.18 7.90 5.08
CA ASN A 191 0.06 6.97 6.21
C ASN A 191 0.29 7.57 7.60
N TRP A 192 1.16 8.59 7.76
CA TRP A 192 1.37 9.28 9.04
C TRP A 192 0.06 9.83 9.62
N ASN A 193 -0.77 10.44 8.76
CA ASN A 193 -2.06 10.97 9.18
C ASN A 193 -2.95 9.86 9.74
N GLN A 194 -3.05 8.73 9.05
CA GLN A 194 -3.89 7.60 9.43
C GLN A 194 -3.40 6.93 10.72
N VAL A 195 -2.10 6.63 10.80
CA VAL A 195 -1.51 5.92 11.95
C VAL A 195 -1.58 6.76 13.23
N CYS A 196 -1.17 8.03 13.14
CA CYS A 196 -1.12 8.88 14.32
C CYS A 196 -2.52 9.24 14.83
N ASN A 197 -3.46 9.58 13.93
CA ASN A 197 -4.85 9.82 14.33
C ASN A 197 -5.49 8.59 14.98
N ALA A 198 -5.28 7.40 14.43
CA ALA A 198 -5.79 6.16 15.01
C ALA A 198 -5.19 5.92 16.40
N GLY A 199 -3.87 5.99 16.54
CA GLY A 199 -3.20 5.75 17.82
C GLY A 199 -3.67 6.70 18.92
N ILE A 200 -3.71 8.01 18.65
CA ILE A 200 -4.17 9.02 19.62
C ILE A 200 -5.65 8.84 19.96
N THR A 201 -6.49 8.50 18.96
CA THR A 201 -7.91 8.22 19.21
C THR A 201 -8.10 7.00 20.13
N TYR A 202 -7.31 5.94 19.94
CA TYR A 202 -7.34 4.78 20.84
C TYR A 202 -6.96 5.18 22.27
N GLY A 203 -5.93 6.01 22.44
CA GLY A 203 -5.58 6.59 23.72
C GLY A 203 -6.73 7.34 24.35
N ALA A 204 -7.37 8.25 23.62
CA ALA A 204 -8.51 9.04 24.08
C ALA A 204 -9.72 8.16 24.45
N LEU A 205 -10.00 7.12 23.66
CA LEU A 205 -11.08 6.16 23.96
C LEU A 205 -10.78 5.34 25.23
N ALA A 206 -9.54 4.94 25.45
CA ALA A 206 -9.15 4.12 26.58
C ALA A 206 -9.26 4.86 27.93
N ILE A 207 -9.00 6.18 27.95
CA ILE A 207 -8.98 6.98 29.19
C ILE A 207 -10.14 7.98 29.26
N TYR A 208 -11.21 7.75 28.52
CA TYR A 208 -12.30 8.70 28.32
C TYR A 208 -12.91 9.25 29.64
N GLU A 209 -13.09 8.40 30.65
CA GLU A 209 -13.68 8.79 31.92
C GLU A 209 -12.79 9.74 32.73
N ASP A 210 -11.48 9.58 32.60
CA ASP A 210 -10.51 10.36 33.36
C ASP A 210 -10.25 11.74 32.71
N ASN A 211 -10.53 11.88 31.39
CA ASN A 211 -10.22 13.11 30.62
C ASN A 211 -11.24 13.34 29.50
N LYS A 212 -12.53 13.42 29.89
CA LYS A 212 -13.65 13.43 28.95
C LYS A 212 -13.59 14.53 27.91
N GLU A 213 -13.38 15.79 28.32
CA GLU A 213 -13.40 16.96 27.44
C GLU A 213 -12.25 16.88 26.40
N GLU A 214 -11.06 16.54 26.86
CA GLU A 214 -9.90 16.36 25.98
C GLU A 214 -10.09 15.18 25.02
N SER A 215 -10.64 14.05 25.50
CA SER A 215 -10.94 12.88 24.66
C SER A 215 -11.92 13.23 23.55
N ILE A 216 -12.98 13.98 23.84
CA ILE A 216 -13.94 14.48 22.85
C ILE A 216 -13.22 15.37 21.81
N ALA A 217 -12.40 16.31 22.28
CA ALA A 217 -11.66 17.22 21.38
C ALA A 217 -10.70 16.45 20.45
N LEU A 218 -9.99 15.46 20.97
CA LEU A 218 -9.07 14.62 20.19
C LEU A 218 -9.81 13.77 19.15
N ILE A 219 -10.93 13.15 19.51
CA ILE A 219 -11.73 12.34 18.59
C ILE A 219 -12.29 13.23 17.49
N ASN A 220 -12.84 14.41 17.80
CA ASN A 220 -13.34 15.36 16.82
C ASN A 220 -12.22 15.83 15.87
N ARG A 221 -11.04 16.13 16.42
CA ARG A 221 -9.87 16.50 15.60
C ARG A 221 -9.49 15.38 14.62
N ALA A 222 -9.49 14.13 15.09
CA ALA A 222 -9.16 12.98 14.25
C ALA A 222 -10.19 12.76 13.14
N LEU A 223 -11.50 12.86 13.44
CA LEU A 223 -12.60 12.77 12.47
C LEU A 223 -12.45 13.77 11.31
N GLU A 224 -11.96 14.98 11.61
CA GLU A 224 -11.74 16.00 10.58
C GLU A 224 -10.43 15.79 9.79
N THR A 225 -9.35 15.46 10.50
CA THR A 225 -8.03 15.45 9.87
C THR A 225 -7.75 14.17 9.09
N ILE A 226 -8.34 13.01 9.47
CA ILE A 226 -8.13 11.73 8.78
C ILE A 226 -8.67 11.75 7.34
N LYS A 227 -9.66 12.60 7.07
CA LYS A 227 -10.23 12.81 5.73
C LYS A 227 -9.18 13.20 4.69
N LYS A 228 -8.09 13.86 5.12
CA LYS A 228 -6.99 14.28 4.23
C LYS A 228 -6.34 13.05 3.56
N ALA A 229 -5.91 12.09 4.38
CA ALA A 229 -5.31 10.87 3.85
C ALA A 229 -6.34 9.95 3.16
N MET A 230 -7.60 9.99 3.59
CA MET A 230 -8.65 9.18 2.95
C MET A 230 -9.00 9.62 1.53
N LYS A 231 -8.74 10.87 1.15
CA LYS A 231 -8.89 11.35 -0.23
C LYS A 231 -7.94 10.66 -1.21
N GLN A 232 -6.85 10.10 -0.74
CA GLN A 232 -5.88 9.39 -1.57
C GLN A 232 -6.40 8.08 -2.17
N TYR A 233 -7.54 7.56 -1.68
CA TYR A 233 -8.19 6.40 -2.27
C TYR A 233 -9.06 6.74 -3.50
N SER A 234 -9.38 8.03 -3.71
CA SER A 234 -10.22 8.47 -4.84
C SER A 234 -9.46 8.29 -6.18
N PRO A 235 -10.18 7.90 -7.27
CA PRO A 235 -11.62 7.63 -7.30
C PRO A 235 -11.99 6.14 -7.09
N ASP A 236 -11.06 5.20 -7.14
CA ASP A 236 -11.34 3.76 -7.30
C ASP A 236 -10.51 2.86 -6.39
N GLY A 237 -9.94 3.42 -5.36
CA GLY A 237 -9.25 2.67 -4.30
C GLY A 237 -7.78 2.40 -4.53
N ALA A 238 -7.19 2.86 -5.64
CA ALA A 238 -5.74 2.79 -5.82
C ALA A 238 -5.01 3.60 -4.73
N TYR A 239 -3.90 3.08 -4.25
CA TYR A 239 -3.11 3.78 -3.23
C TYR A 239 -1.77 4.25 -3.81
N PRO A 240 -1.44 5.55 -3.75
CA PRO A 240 -0.34 6.13 -4.52
C PRO A 240 1.03 5.53 -4.20
N GLU A 241 1.26 5.16 -2.95
CA GLU A 241 2.56 4.70 -2.44
C GLU A 241 2.77 3.18 -2.57
N GLY A 242 1.85 2.45 -3.19
CA GLY A 242 1.92 0.99 -3.34
C GLY A 242 1.35 0.20 -2.17
N ILE A 243 1.27 -1.13 -2.35
CA ILE A 243 0.54 -2.04 -1.44
C ILE A 243 1.14 -2.13 -0.03
N GLY A 244 2.44 -1.93 0.14
CA GLY A 244 3.09 -1.95 1.45
C GLY A 244 2.63 -0.79 2.33
N TYR A 245 2.63 0.42 1.79
CA TYR A 245 2.13 1.61 2.48
C TYR A 245 0.60 1.61 2.58
N TRP A 246 -0.10 1.07 1.57
CA TRP A 246 -1.53 0.77 1.69
C TRP A 246 -1.81 -0.11 2.91
N SER A 247 -1.10 -1.22 3.04
CA SER A 247 -1.25 -2.12 4.18
C SER A 247 -1.03 -1.39 5.51
N TYR A 248 -0.02 -0.53 5.59
CA TYR A 248 0.28 0.23 6.80
C TYR A 248 -0.78 1.29 7.11
N GLY A 249 -0.99 2.24 6.20
CA GLY A 249 -1.93 3.35 6.42
C GLY A 249 -3.37 2.89 6.55
N THR A 250 -3.82 2.02 5.62
CA THR A 250 -5.20 1.54 5.58
C THR A 250 -5.56 0.69 6.79
N SER A 251 -4.63 -0.11 7.34
CA SER A 251 -4.91 -0.90 8.54
C SER A 251 -5.18 -0.02 9.75
N PHE A 252 -4.43 1.06 9.94
CA PHE A 252 -4.69 2.01 11.02
C PHE A 252 -5.94 2.85 10.78
N ASN A 253 -6.21 3.24 9.53
CA ASN A 253 -7.47 3.90 9.17
C ASN A 253 -8.68 2.99 9.47
N MET A 254 -8.58 1.71 9.12
CA MET A 254 -9.60 0.71 9.45
C MET A 254 -9.77 0.55 10.97
N MET A 255 -8.66 0.48 11.73
CA MET A 255 -8.69 0.42 13.19
C MET A 255 -9.45 1.63 13.76
N PHE A 256 -9.16 2.83 13.25
CA PHE A 256 -9.88 4.05 13.65
C PHE A 256 -11.39 3.92 13.39
N LEU A 257 -11.79 3.59 12.16
CA LEU A 257 -13.19 3.43 11.77
C LEU A 257 -13.89 2.35 12.60
N ALA A 258 -13.24 1.21 12.79
CA ALA A 258 -13.79 0.10 13.56
C ALA A 258 -14.09 0.47 15.02
N ALA A 259 -13.19 1.21 15.67
CA ALA A 259 -13.40 1.66 17.05
C ALA A 259 -14.51 2.72 17.14
N ILE A 260 -14.49 3.72 16.25
CA ILE A 260 -15.50 4.79 16.21
C ILE A 260 -16.89 4.22 15.94
N GLU A 261 -17.05 3.41 14.90
CA GLU A 261 -18.35 2.80 14.56
C GLU A 261 -18.86 1.87 15.67
N LYS A 262 -17.97 1.10 16.27
CA LYS A 262 -18.34 0.19 17.37
C LYS A 262 -18.95 0.93 18.55
N ILE A 263 -18.37 2.08 18.91
CA ILE A 263 -18.76 2.90 20.05
C ILE A 263 -19.95 3.80 19.70
N TYR A 264 -19.83 4.61 18.65
CA TYR A 264 -20.79 5.66 18.31
C TYR A 264 -21.94 5.19 17.42
N LYS A 265 -21.89 3.96 16.89
CA LYS A 265 -22.86 3.36 15.94
C LYS A 265 -22.95 4.12 14.61
N THR A 266 -21.95 4.91 14.33
CA THR A 266 -21.73 5.62 13.06
C THR A 266 -20.24 5.76 12.82
N ASP A 267 -19.83 5.74 11.57
CA ASP A 267 -18.47 6.08 11.13
C ASP A 267 -18.37 7.51 10.61
N PHE A 268 -19.43 8.32 10.84
CA PHE A 268 -19.53 9.70 10.37
C PHE A 268 -19.33 9.86 8.87
N ASP A 269 -19.83 8.92 8.08
CA ASP A 269 -19.74 8.83 6.63
C ASP A 269 -18.30 8.72 6.06
N LEU A 270 -17.32 8.41 6.90
CA LEU A 270 -15.94 8.25 6.46
C LEU A 270 -15.78 7.09 5.49
N SER A 271 -16.47 5.97 5.68
CA SER A 271 -16.46 4.84 4.73
C SER A 271 -17.08 5.18 3.38
N LYS A 272 -17.85 6.28 3.28
CA LYS A 272 -18.44 6.77 2.02
C LYS A 272 -17.50 7.68 1.23
N ILE A 273 -16.33 8.03 1.75
CA ILE A 273 -15.31 8.76 1.00
C ILE A 273 -14.97 7.93 -0.24
N GLU A 274 -15.00 8.59 -1.40
CA GLU A 274 -14.83 7.97 -2.72
C GLU A 274 -13.57 7.10 -2.78
N GLY A 275 -13.70 5.88 -3.32
CA GLY A 275 -12.63 4.91 -3.48
C GLY A 275 -12.25 4.14 -2.20
N PHE A 276 -12.63 4.62 -1.01
CA PHE A 276 -12.17 3.98 0.23
C PHE A 276 -12.66 2.53 0.37
N MET A 277 -13.90 2.23 0.07
CA MET A 277 -14.40 0.85 0.17
C MET A 277 -13.92 -0.04 -0.98
N ASP A 278 -13.58 0.55 -2.13
CA ASP A 278 -13.07 -0.18 -3.31
C ASP A 278 -11.61 -0.61 -3.14
N THR A 279 -10.88 0.06 -2.24
CA THR A 279 -9.45 -0.21 -1.99
C THR A 279 -9.17 -1.64 -1.48
N GLY A 280 -10.19 -2.34 -0.96
CA GLY A 280 -10.09 -3.75 -0.63
C GLY A 280 -9.74 -4.60 -1.85
N MET A 281 -10.30 -4.32 -3.02
CA MET A 281 -10.00 -5.01 -4.29
C MET A 281 -8.65 -4.59 -4.87
N TYR A 282 -8.22 -3.33 -4.70
CA TYR A 282 -6.86 -2.92 -5.02
C TYR A 282 -5.84 -3.87 -4.38
N SER A 283 -5.98 -4.19 -3.10
CA SER A 283 -5.06 -5.08 -2.40
C SER A 283 -4.96 -6.47 -3.02
N GLN A 284 -6.06 -6.98 -3.60
CA GLN A 284 -6.06 -8.27 -4.30
C GLN A 284 -5.41 -8.14 -5.69
N ALA A 285 -5.75 -7.08 -6.43
CA ALA A 285 -5.26 -6.84 -7.79
C ALA A 285 -3.72 -6.71 -7.83
N MET A 286 -3.11 -6.10 -6.81
CA MET A 286 -1.66 -5.88 -6.72
C MET A 286 -0.84 -7.14 -6.38
N ILE A 287 -1.46 -8.28 -6.09
CA ILE A 287 -0.73 -9.52 -5.77
C ILE A 287 -0.58 -10.36 -7.03
N THR A 288 0.66 -10.76 -7.34
CA THR A 288 1.02 -11.57 -8.52
C THR A 288 0.74 -13.07 -8.29
N PRO A 289 0.75 -13.91 -9.32
CA PRO A 289 0.54 -15.36 -9.20
C PRO A 289 1.55 -16.06 -8.28
N SER A 290 2.77 -15.55 -8.18
CA SER A 290 3.80 -16.06 -7.24
C SER A 290 3.67 -15.50 -5.81
N PHE A 291 2.61 -14.75 -5.52
CA PHE A 291 2.37 -14.11 -4.21
C PHE A 291 3.41 -13.04 -3.83
N HIS A 292 3.96 -12.36 -4.82
CA HIS A 292 4.65 -11.09 -4.64
C HIS A 292 3.69 -9.92 -4.90
N SER A 293 4.11 -8.71 -4.58
CA SER A 293 3.37 -7.51 -4.99
C SER A 293 3.79 -7.01 -6.37
N PHE A 294 2.88 -6.39 -7.12
CA PHE A 294 3.27 -5.39 -8.09
C PHE A 294 3.82 -4.21 -7.30
N ASN A 295 5.13 -4.17 -7.14
CA ASN A 295 5.81 -3.12 -6.40
C ASN A 295 6.28 -2.01 -7.32
N TYR A 296 6.21 -0.80 -6.82
CA TYR A 296 6.68 0.44 -7.41
C TYR A 296 6.97 1.44 -6.29
N SER A 297 7.70 2.52 -6.56
CA SER A 297 8.07 3.48 -5.52
C SER A 297 8.85 2.79 -4.38
N ASP A 298 8.82 3.31 -3.17
CA ASP A 298 9.48 2.70 -1.99
C ASP A 298 8.77 1.42 -1.49
N ASN A 299 8.06 0.70 -2.36
CA ASN A 299 7.39 -0.54 -1.97
C ASN A 299 8.24 -1.77 -2.31
N GLY A 300 8.47 -2.64 -1.33
CA GLY A 300 9.12 -3.93 -1.55
C GLY A 300 8.18 -4.94 -2.24
N SER A 301 8.75 -6.02 -2.79
CA SER A 301 7.98 -7.08 -3.47
C SER A 301 7.28 -8.06 -2.52
N GLY A 302 7.59 -8.02 -1.22
CA GLY A 302 7.02 -8.93 -0.23
C GLY A 302 5.53 -8.67 0.02
N THR A 303 4.76 -9.74 0.16
CA THR A 303 3.37 -9.70 0.59
C THR A 303 3.09 -10.77 1.63
N SER A 304 2.00 -10.61 2.37
CA SER A 304 1.59 -11.57 3.39
C SER A 304 0.08 -11.53 3.59
N PHE A 305 -0.42 -12.47 4.36
CA PHE A 305 -1.77 -12.45 4.91
C PHE A 305 -2.04 -11.09 5.55
N ASN A 306 -3.16 -10.45 5.21
CA ASN A 306 -3.48 -9.10 5.64
C ASN A 306 -4.79 -9.05 6.43
N SER A 307 -4.68 -8.75 7.71
CA SER A 307 -5.81 -8.71 8.65
C SER A 307 -6.88 -7.67 8.26
N THR A 308 -6.50 -6.58 7.62
CA THR A 308 -7.39 -5.47 7.22
C THR A 308 -8.45 -5.91 6.21
N VAL A 309 -8.12 -6.84 5.34
CA VAL A 309 -9.02 -7.35 4.30
C VAL A 309 -10.30 -7.94 4.89
N PHE A 310 -10.21 -8.55 6.08
CA PHE A 310 -11.38 -9.13 6.75
C PHE A 310 -12.37 -8.09 7.24
N TRP A 311 -11.92 -6.88 7.57
CA TRP A 311 -12.82 -5.77 7.87
C TRP A 311 -13.58 -5.35 6.61
N PHE A 312 -12.91 -5.16 5.47
CA PHE A 312 -13.57 -4.87 4.19
C PHE A 312 -14.58 -5.98 3.82
N TYR A 313 -14.19 -7.24 3.98
CA TYR A 313 -15.11 -8.36 3.80
C TYR A 313 -16.33 -8.25 4.76
N SER A 314 -16.11 -7.91 6.03
CA SER A 314 -17.19 -7.80 7.01
C SER A 314 -18.24 -6.76 6.62
N LYS A 315 -17.83 -5.72 5.86
CA LYS A 315 -18.68 -4.64 5.35
C LYS A 315 -19.34 -4.99 4.02
N THR A 316 -18.58 -5.44 3.05
CA THR A 316 -19.03 -5.65 1.67
C THR A 316 -19.64 -7.02 1.42
N LYS A 317 -19.29 -8.01 2.25
CA LYS A 317 -19.61 -9.46 2.05
C LYS A 317 -19.12 -10.02 0.72
N ASN A 318 -18.15 -9.38 0.07
CA ASN A 318 -17.57 -9.84 -1.18
C ASN A 318 -16.55 -10.98 -0.92
N PRO A 319 -16.85 -12.24 -1.29
CA PRO A 319 -15.98 -13.38 -1.00
C PRO A 319 -14.70 -13.40 -1.84
N ALA A 320 -14.62 -12.62 -2.91
CA ALA A 320 -13.40 -12.47 -3.70
C ALA A 320 -12.24 -11.81 -2.89
N LEU A 321 -12.57 -10.98 -1.89
CA LEU A 321 -11.59 -10.42 -0.97
C LEU A 321 -10.82 -11.49 -0.17
N LEU A 322 -11.41 -12.66 0.04
CA LEU A 322 -10.80 -13.73 0.81
C LEU A 322 -9.86 -14.61 -0.04
N TYR A 323 -9.86 -14.46 -1.37
CA TYR A 323 -9.15 -15.37 -2.27
C TYR A 323 -7.65 -15.40 -2.01
N MET A 324 -6.99 -14.26 -2.04
CA MET A 324 -5.55 -14.19 -1.78
C MET A 324 -5.23 -14.50 -0.31
N GLN A 325 -6.12 -14.15 0.64
CA GLN A 325 -5.92 -14.47 2.05
C GLN A 325 -5.92 -15.99 2.30
N LYS A 326 -6.81 -16.73 1.62
CA LYS A 326 -6.80 -18.19 1.61
C LYS A 326 -5.48 -18.73 1.05
N GLY A 327 -5.02 -18.20 -0.08
CA GLY A 327 -3.76 -18.60 -0.69
C GLY A 327 -2.55 -18.34 0.21
N PHE A 328 -2.50 -17.21 0.92
CA PHE A 328 -1.47 -16.93 1.92
C PHE A 328 -1.50 -17.92 3.08
N TYR A 329 -2.67 -18.22 3.61
CA TYR A 329 -2.82 -19.21 4.67
C TYR A 329 -2.32 -20.60 4.22
N GLU A 330 -2.75 -21.07 3.06
CA GLU A 330 -2.39 -22.41 2.55
C GLU A 330 -0.90 -22.57 2.21
N ARG A 331 -0.23 -21.48 1.80
CA ARG A 331 1.20 -21.47 1.45
C ARG A 331 2.12 -21.26 2.64
N ASN A 332 1.66 -20.60 3.69
CA ASN A 332 2.50 -20.17 4.80
C ASN A 332 2.63 -21.23 5.89
N LYS A 333 3.47 -22.22 5.64
CA LYS A 333 3.77 -23.31 6.59
C LYS A 333 4.41 -22.85 7.90
N ASN A 334 4.97 -21.64 7.95
CA ASN A 334 5.72 -21.11 9.10
C ASN A 334 4.87 -20.20 9.97
N ASN A 335 3.60 -19.98 9.64
CA ASN A 335 2.69 -19.10 10.36
C ASN A 335 3.25 -17.68 10.62
N SER A 336 4.15 -17.19 9.75
CA SER A 336 4.80 -15.89 9.94
C SER A 336 3.82 -14.71 9.95
N TYR A 337 2.64 -14.86 9.34
CA TYR A 337 1.57 -13.88 9.36
C TYR A 337 1.01 -13.62 10.76
N LEU A 338 1.15 -14.58 11.70
CA LEU A 338 0.75 -14.42 13.09
C LEU A 338 1.58 -13.36 13.84
N LYS A 339 2.74 -13.00 13.29
CA LYS A 339 3.59 -11.93 13.80
C LYS A 339 3.15 -10.52 13.36
N ASP A 340 2.07 -10.41 12.57
CA ASP A 340 1.45 -9.11 12.30
C ASP A 340 0.90 -8.55 13.62
N ARG A 341 1.30 -7.32 13.95
CA ARG A 341 0.94 -6.65 15.20
C ARG A 341 -0.56 -6.37 15.33
N LEU A 342 -1.30 -6.37 14.22
CA LEU A 342 -2.76 -6.19 14.19
C LEU A 342 -3.51 -7.50 13.93
N PHE A 343 -2.85 -8.65 14.05
CA PHE A 343 -3.42 -9.95 13.70
C PHE A 343 -4.77 -10.27 14.37
N PRO A 344 -5.06 -9.92 15.65
CA PRO A 344 -6.37 -10.15 16.26
C PRO A 344 -7.54 -9.61 15.45
N VAL A 345 -7.32 -8.59 14.62
CA VAL A 345 -8.32 -8.02 13.71
C VAL A 345 -8.87 -9.07 12.73
N ALA A 346 -8.01 -9.96 12.22
CA ALA A 346 -8.44 -11.05 11.34
C ALA A 346 -9.44 -11.98 12.04
N LEU A 347 -9.21 -12.30 13.31
CA LEU A 347 -10.11 -13.13 14.09
C LEU A 347 -11.41 -12.38 14.44
N ILE A 348 -11.32 -11.11 14.84
CA ILE A 348 -12.47 -10.28 15.22
C ILE A 348 -13.39 -10.05 14.02
N PHE A 349 -12.86 -9.63 12.87
CA PHE A 349 -13.67 -9.31 11.69
C PHE A 349 -13.86 -10.50 10.74
N GLY A 350 -12.92 -11.43 10.70
CA GLY A 350 -13.05 -12.67 9.95
C GLY A 350 -14.02 -13.64 10.62
N ALA A 351 -13.58 -14.32 11.67
CA ALA A 351 -14.43 -15.26 12.41
C ALA A 351 -15.65 -14.58 13.01
N GLY A 352 -15.50 -13.36 13.57
CA GLY A 352 -16.59 -12.61 14.18
C GLY A 352 -17.72 -12.27 13.22
N SER A 353 -17.43 -12.03 11.93
CA SER A 353 -18.45 -11.79 10.90
C SER A 353 -19.08 -13.08 10.34
N GLY A 354 -18.65 -14.25 10.80
CA GLY A 354 -19.06 -15.56 10.27
C GLY A 354 -18.48 -15.86 8.88
N SER A 355 -17.36 -15.21 8.51
CA SER A 355 -16.63 -15.57 7.30
C SER A 355 -15.94 -16.93 7.42
N SER A 356 -15.59 -17.51 6.28
CA SER A 356 -14.71 -18.68 6.21
C SER A 356 -13.82 -18.56 5.00
N LEU A 357 -12.55 -18.92 5.14
CA LEU A 357 -11.64 -18.99 4.00
C LEU A 357 -12.10 -20.04 2.97
N SER A 358 -12.89 -21.05 3.39
CA SER A 358 -13.50 -22.02 2.47
C SER A 358 -14.51 -21.40 1.49
N LYS A 359 -15.05 -20.22 1.82
CA LYS A 359 -16.01 -19.48 0.98
C LYS A 359 -15.35 -18.48 0.03
N ALA A 360 -14.03 -18.41 0.04
CA ALA A 360 -13.30 -17.57 -0.90
C ALA A 360 -13.64 -17.94 -2.35
N THR A 361 -13.93 -16.96 -3.17
CA THR A 361 -14.20 -17.14 -4.60
C THR A 361 -13.12 -16.49 -5.43
N ILE A 362 -12.81 -17.06 -6.57
CA ILE A 362 -11.91 -16.49 -7.56
C ILE A 362 -12.48 -15.15 -8.02
N PRO A 363 -11.70 -14.04 -8.02
CA PRO A 363 -12.14 -12.78 -8.63
C PRO A 363 -12.41 -12.97 -10.12
N THR A 364 -13.40 -12.27 -10.66
CA THR A 364 -13.84 -12.41 -12.06
C THR A 364 -13.00 -11.61 -13.03
N GLU A 365 -12.55 -10.42 -12.61
CA GLU A 365 -11.82 -9.50 -13.46
C GLU A 365 -10.35 -9.90 -13.61
N LEU A 366 -9.91 -10.07 -14.85
CA LEU A 366 -8.50 -10.39 -15.18
C LEU A 366 -7.65 -9.15 -15.38
N ALA A 367 -8.27 -8.01 -15.63
CA ALA A 367 -7.59 -6.72 -15.71
C ALA A 367 -8.25 -5.72 -14.77
N TRP A 368 -7.43 -4.89 -14.15
CA TRP A 368 -7.88 -3.84 -13.24
C TRP A 368 -7.01 -2.59 -13.46
N MET A 369 -7.63 -1.43 -13.41
CA MET A 369 -6.95 -0.13 -13.50
C MET A 369 -7.37 0.71 -12.31
N GLY A 370 -6.38 1.28 -11.62
CA GLY A 370 -6.58 2.29 -10.60
C GLY A 370 -6.09 3.65 -11.07
N ARG A 371 -6.90 4.67 -10.84
CA ARG A 371 -6.60 6.07 -11.13
C ARG A 371 -6.09 6.77 -9.87
N GLY A 372 -6.06 8.06 -9.83
CA GLY A 372 -5.57 8.87 -8.71
C GLY A 372 -4.18 9.44 -8.97
N GLU A 373 -3.44 9.76 -7.90
CA GLU A 373 -2.14 10.44 -8.04
C GLU A 373 -1.07 9.56 -8.69
N ASN A 374 -1.19 8.24 -8.55
CA ASN A 374 -0.25 7.28 -9.11
C ASN A 374 -1.00 6.15 -9.81
N PRO A 375 -1.52 6.41 -11.03
CA PRO A 375 -2.32 5.43 -11.77
C PRO A 375 -1.52 4.16 -12.05
N VAL A 376 -2.19 3.02 -11.91
CA VAL A 376 -1.63 1.70 -12.20
C VAL A 376 -2.63 0.85 -12.96
N ALA A 377 -2.15 -0.02 -13.83
CA ALA A 377 -2.96 -1.04 -14.48
C ALA A 377 -2.31 -2.41 -14.30
N VAL A 378 -3.12 -3.43 -14.05
CA VAL A 378 -2.66 -4.82 -13.95
C VAL A 378 -3.52 -5.72 -14.81
N MET A 379 -2.90 -6.76 -15.36
CA MET A 379 -3.53 -7.76 -16.22
C MET A 379 -2.98 -9.13 -15.84
N ARG A 380 -3.82 -10.14 -15.88
CA ARG A 380 -3.43 -11.53 -15.62
C ARG A 380 -4.12 -12.51 -16.55
N SER A 381 -3.46 -13.60 -16.91
CA SER A 381 -4.08 -14.64 -17.74
C SER A 381 -5.05 -15.49 -16.94
N SER A 382 -4.80 -15.68 -15.64
CA SER A 382 -5.64 -16.44 -14.71
C SER A 382 -5.40 -15.97 -13.27
N TRP A 383 -6.35 -16.23 -12.37
CA TRP A 383 -6.21 -16.06 -10.92
C TRP A 383 -5.73 -17.34 -10.22
N ASP A 384 -6.08 -18.50 -10.72
CA ASP A 384 -5.92 -19.80 -10.06
C ASP A 384 -4.77 -20.65 -10.63
N GLU A 385 -4.17 -20.25 -11.74
CA GLU A 385 -2.99 -20.89 -12.29
C GLU A 385 -1.71 -20.31 -11.68
N PRO A 386 -0.85 -21.12 -11.03
CA PRO A 386 0.37 -20.63 -10.38
C PRO A 386 1.43 -20.15 -11.38
N ASP A 387 1.33 -20.55 -12.63
CA ASP A 387 2.19 -20.16 -13.75
C ASP A 387 1.56 -19.10 -14.66
N ALA A 388 0.47 -18.46 -14.20
CA ALA A 388 -0.22 -17.43 -14.94
C ALA A 388 0.71 -16.25 -15.32
N LEU A 389 0.42 -15.67 -16.47
CA LEU A 389 1.06 -14.43 -16.93
C LEU A 389 0.47 -13.24 -16.16
N PHE A 390 1.34 -12.38 -15.65
CA PHE A 390 0.97 -11.13 -14.97
C PHE A 390 1.77 -9.97 -15.55
N LEU A 391 1.08 -8.89 -15.85
CA LEU A 391 1.63 -7.64 -16.37
C LEU A 391 1.09 -6.48 -15.55
N GLY A 392 1.97 -5.61 -15.05
CA GLY A 392 1.59 -4.36 -14.38
C GLY A 392 2.26 -3.17 -15.06
N LEU A 393 1.54 -2.06 -15.20
CA LEU A 393 2.04 -0.75 -15.66
C LEU A 393 1.84 0.29 -14.56
N LYS A 394 2.84 1.13 -14.32
CA LYS A 394 2.79 2.27 -13.41
C LYS A 394 2.92 3.58 -14.21
N ALA A 395 2.00 4.51 -14.01
CA ALA A 395 2.05 5.89 -14.48
C ALA A 395 2.30 6.87 -13.31
N GLY A 396 1.72 8.04 -13.26
CA GLY A 396 1.82 9.01 -12.17
C GLY A 396 3.05 9.92 -12.24
N SER A 397 3.58 10.29 -11.08
CA SER A 397 4.68 11.27 -10.96
C SER A 397 5.82 10.75 -10.09
N PRO A 398 7.08 11.13 -10.39
CA PRO A 398 8.21 10.85 -9.50
C PRO A 398 8.13 11.61 -8.17
N SER A 399 7.46 12.77 -8.11
CA SER A 399 7.44 13.65 -6.94
C SER A 399 6.39 13.31 -5.89
N ILE A 400 5.60 12.25 -6.08
CA ILE A 400 4.69 11.79 -5.02
C ILE A 400 5.47 11.31 -3.79
N ASN A 401 4.79 11.19 -2.66
CA ASN A 401 5.43 10.62 -1.48
C ASN A 401 5.99 9.24 -1.78
N HIS A 402 7.24 8.97 -1.39
CA HIS A 402 7.96 7.73 -1.69
C HIS A 402 8.16 7.42 -3.19
N GLY A 403 7.93 8.38 -4.10
CA GLY A 403 8.05 8.19 -5.55
C GLY A 403 9.49 7.96 -6.03
N HIS A 404 9.62 7.28 -7.18
CA HIS A 404 10.86 7.07 -7.94
C HIS A 404 10.72 7.65 -9.35
N MET A 405 11.82 7.76 -10.08
CA MET A 405 11.81 8.09 -11.51
C MET A 405 11.44 6.85 -12.34
N ASP A 406 10.29 6.26 -12.07
CA ASP A 406 9.82 4.95 -12.55
C ASP A 406 8.54 5.03 -13.41
N VAL A 407 8.17 6.22 -13.87
CA VAL A 407 6.94 6.43 -14.65
C VAL A 407 7.05 5.71 -16.00
N GLY A 408 6.00 4.96 -16.36
CA GLY A 408 6.02 4.08 -17.54
C GLY A 408 6.71 2.74 -17.29
N SER A 409 7.12 2.45 -16.05
CA SER A 409 7.70 1.14 -15.68
C SER A 409 6.64 0.05 -15.67
N PHE A 410 7.05 -1.17 -15.99
CA PHE A 410 6.19 -2.34 -15.96
C PHE A 410 6.82 -3.52 -15.22
N ILE A 411 5.99 -4.44 -14.75
CA ILE A 411 6.41 -5.72 -14.18
C ILE A 411 5.85 -6.84 -15.03
N LEU A 412 6.65 -7.88 -15.25
CA LEU A 412 6.26 -9.09 -15.95
C LEU A 412 6.60 -10.32 -15.13
N GLU A 413 5.60 -11.17 -14.92
CA GLU A 413 5.77 -12.45 -14.26
C GLU A 413 5.06 -13.55 -15.07
N SER A 414 5.70 -14.69 -15.21
CA SER A 414 5.10 -15.92 -15.75
C SER A 414 5.88 -17.15 -15.28
N ASP A 415 5.23 -18.31 -15.23
CA ASP A 415 5.85 -19.58 -14.83
C ASP A 415 6.54 -19.54 -13.46
N GLY A 416 6.05 -18.68 -12.55
CA GLY A 416 6.67 -18.43 -11.26
C GLY A 416 7.97 -17.60 -11.32
N VAL A 417 8.36 -17.10 -12.50
CA VAL A 417 9.55 -16.26 -12.69
C VAL A 417 9.14 -14.80 -12.88
N ARG A 418 9.79 -13.92 -12.14
CA ARG A 418 9.63 -12.47 -12.26
C ARG A 418 10.63 -11.92 -13.25
N TRP A 419 10.28 -11.96 -14.54
CA TRP A 419 11.14 -11.62 -15.67
C TRP A 419 11.53 -10.15 -15.74
N ALA A 420 10.59 -9.27 -15.42
CA ALA A 420 10.83 -7.85 -15.23
C ALA A 420 10.35 -7.46 -13.84
N PHE A 421 11.26 -6.99 -12.97
CA PHE A 421 10.94 -6.64 -11.59
C PHE A 421 11.39 -5.22 -11.24
N ASP A 422 10.93 -4.70 -10.10
CA ASP A 422 11.38 -3.43 -9.53
C ASP A 422 12.18 -3.69 -8.25
N PHE A 423 13.24 -2.92 -8.02
CA PHE A 423 14.07 -3.05 -6.82
C PHE A 423 13.34 -2.64 -5.54
N GLY A 424 12.36 -1.75 -5.68
CA GLY A 424 11.65 -1.17 -4.55
C GLY A 424 12.53 -0.26 -3.69
N THR A 425 12.21 -0.19 -2.41
CA THR A 425 12.85 0.70 -1.46
C THR A 425 14.34 0.42 -1.23
N GLU A 426 15.05 1.46 -0.79
CA GLU A 426 16.39 1.37 -0.23
C GLU A 426 16.32 1.37 1.31
N ASP A 427 17.42 1.05 1.99
CA ASP A 427 17.54 1.12 3.44
C ASP A 427 17.68 2.58 3.88
N TYR A 428 16.58 3.17 4.38
CA TYR A 428 16.53 4.56 4.82
C TYR A 428 17.54 4.86 5.93
N ASN A 429 17.72 3.97 6.89
CA ASN A 429 18.65 4.18 7.99
C ASN A 429 20.09 4.26 7.48
N ARG A 430 20.46 3.39 6.53
CA ARG A 430 21.76 3.45 5.87
C ARG A 430 21.97 4.77 5.14
N LEU A 431 20.98 5.24 4.38
CA LEU A 431 21.06 6.50 3.64
C LEU A 431 21.20 7.70 4.60
N GLU A 432 20.36 7.77 5.62
CA GLU A 432 20.36 8.85 6.62
C GLU A 432 21.67 8.91 7.43
N ILE A 433 22.22 7.78 7.88
CA ILE A 433 23.52 7.70 8.58
C ILE A 433 24.66 8.19 7.68
N ARG A 434 24.56 8.00 6.37
CA ARG A 434 25.54 8.49 5.38
C ARG A 434 25.32 9.95 4.98
N GLY A 435 24.32 10.63 5.56
CA GLY A 435 24.03 12.04 5.33
C GLY A 435 23.28 12.33 4.05
N VAL A 436 22.62 11.33 3.44
CA VAL A 436 21.77 11.54 2.26
C VAL A 436 20.47 12.21 2.70
N ASP A 437 20.18 13.39 2.17
CA ASP A 437 18.87 14.02 2.31
C ASP A 437 17.84 13.32 1.41
N LEU A 438 17.22 12.31 2.00
CA LEU A 438 16.29 11.40 1.32
C LEU A 438 14.90 12.02 1.11
N TRP A 439 14.53 13.02 1.91
CA TRP A 439 13.16 13.52 2.02
C TRP A 439 12.91 14.81 1.24
N ASP A 440 13.96 15.45 0.78
CA ASP A 440 13.85 16.51 -0.23
C ASP A 440 13.37 15.89 -1.56
N ARG A 441 12.43 16.57 -2.23
CA ARG A 441 11.83 16.14 -3.50
C ARG A 441 11.96 17.24 -4.58
N THR A 442 12.89 18.15 -4.41
CA THR A 442 13.26 19.13 -5.45
C THR A 442 14.07 18.46 -6.56
N GLU A 443 14.29 19.16 -7.68
CA GLU A 443 15.12 18.64 -8.78
C GLU A 443 16.57 18.39 -8.36
N GLU A 444 17.07 19.12 -7.36
CA GLU A 444 18.42 19.04 -6.81
C GLU A 444 18.59 18.02 -5.69
N SER A 445 17.54 17.31 -5.32
CA SER A 445 17.55 16.37 -4.21
C SER A 445 18.55 15.22 -4.39
N GLN A 446 19.29 14.92 -3.33
CA GLN A 446 20.16 13.74 -3.25
C GLN A 446 19.37 12.41 -3.35
N ARG A 447 18.04 12.43 -3.16
CA ARG A 447 17.18 11.27 -3.40
C ARG A 447 17.41 10.68 -4.79
N TRP A 448 17.59 11.54 -5.79
CA TRP A 448 17.75 11.12 -7.18
C TRP A 448 19.14 10.57 -7.53
N ASP A 449 20.11 10.68 -6.61
CA ASP A 449 21.42 10.03 -6.72
C ASP A 449 21.39 8.57 -6.25
N VAL A 450 20.36 8.18 -5.49
CA VAL A 450 20.17 6.79 -5.02
C VAL A 450 19.87 5.87 -6.19
N PHE A 451 20.67 4.83 -6.36
CA PHE A 451 20.64 3.96 -7.54
C PHE A 451 19.23 3.44 -7.88
N ARG A 452 18.50 2.92 -6.88
CA ARG A 452 17.17 2.33 -7.08
C ARG A 452 16.08 3.33 -7.44
N TYR A 453 16.33 4.63 -7.30
CA TYR A 453 15.35 5.69 -7.55
C TYR A 453 15.54 6.35 -8.92
N GLN A 454 16.64 6.02 -9.62
CA GLN A 454 16.98 6.59 -10.93
C GLN A 454 16.19 5.95 -12.06
N THR A 455 15.88 6.73 -13.10
CA THR A 455 15.18 6.26 -14.32
C THR A 455 15.80 4.99 -14.92
N LYS A 456 17.14 4.93 -15.00
CA LYS A 456 17.85 3.77 -15.58
C LYS A 456 17.68 2.47 -14.80
N SER A 457 17.24 2.54 -13.54
CA SER A 457 17.07 1.38 -12.66
C SER A 457 15.68 0.77 -12.71
N HIS A 458 14.80 1.28 -13.59
CA HIS A 458 13.44 0.81 -13.76
C HIS A 458 13.18 0.28 -15.18
N ASN A 459 12.10 -0.47 -15.36
CA ASN A 459 11.66 -1.06 -16.63
C ASN A 459 10.96 -0.01 -17.49
N THR A 460 11.62 1.09 -17.78
CA THR A 460 11.10 2.22 -18.54
C THR A 460 12.12 2.71 -19.58
N LEU A 461 11.79 3.81 -20.27
CA LEU A 461 12.67 4.43 -21.25
C LEU A 461 13.64 5.42 -20.59
N SER A 462 14.80 5.58 -21.18
CA SER A 462 15.65 6.74 -20.95
C SER A 462 16.19 7.29 -22.28
N PHE A 463 16.42 8.61 -22.32
CA PHE A 463 16.90 9.29 -23.51
C PHE A 463 18.16 10.10 -23.18
N ASN A 464 19.25 9.82 -23.92
CA ASN A 464 20.56 10.47 -23.72
C ASN A 464 21.04 10.41 -22.26
N ASP A 465 20.76 9.29 -21.55
CA ASP A 465 21.08 9.03 -20.14
C ASP A 465 20.57 10.10 -19.16
N LYS A 466 19.49 10.81 -19.50
CA LYS A 466 18.89 11.84 -18.66
C LYS A 466 17.74 11.29 -17.81
N PRO A 467 17.56 11.82 -16.59
CA PRO A 467 16.50 11.40 -15.71
C PRO A 467 15.12 11.91 -16.17
N GLN A 468 14.05 11.29 -15.69
CA GLN A 468 12.67 11.78 -15.85
C GLN A 468 12.48 13.14 -15.15
N SER A 469 11.52 13.94 -15.64
CA SER A 469 11.13 15.18 -14.97
C SER A 469 10.32 14.86 -13.72
N ILE A 470 10.79 15.28 -12.56
CA ILE A 470 10.13 15.01 -11.28
C ILE A 470 8.86 15.84 -11.07
N THR A 471 8.72 16.96 -11.74
CA THR A 471 7.55 17.86 -11.62
C THR A 471 6.41 17.51 -12.57
N ALA A 472 6.60 16.48 -13.39
CA ALA A 472 5.61 16.04 -14.37
C ALA A 472 4.73 14.90 -13.82
N ASN A 473 3.57 14.72 -14.43
CA ASN A 473 2.63 13.63 -14.16
C ASN A 473 2.19 12.99 -15.46
N ALA A 474 1.87 11.70 -15.43
CA ALA A 474 1.30 10.96 -16.53
C ALA A 474 0.11 10.13 -16.04
N ASP A 475 -0.99 10.17 -16.79
CA ASP A 475 -2.17 9.34 -16.54
C ASP A 475 -2.16 8.08 -17.41
N ILE A 476 -2.99 7.10 -17.05
CA ILE A 476 -3.37 6.01 -17.96
C ILE A 476 -4.55 6.52 -18.78
N ASN A 477 -4.27 6.84 -20.06
CA ASN A 477 -5.20 7.53 -20.94
C ASN A 477 -6.17 6.58 -21.65
N ASP A 478 -5.78 5.32 -21.83
CA ASP A 478 -6.62 4.29 -22.47
C ASP A 478 -6.44 2.95 -21.74
N PHE A 479 -7.56 2.24 -21.57
CA PHE A 479 -7.59 0.93 -20.93
C PHE A 479 -8.59 0.02 -21.63
N VAL A 480 -8.13 -1.13 -22.10
CA VAL A 480 -8.93 -2.14 -22.81
C VAL A 480 -8.94 -3.43 -22.00
N ASN A 481 -10.13 -4.00 -21.80
CA ASN A 481 -10.31 -5.29 -21.14
C ASN A 481 -11.27 -6.15 -21.97
N THR A 482 -10.69 -6.93 -22.90
CA THR A 482 -11.44 -7.90 -23.73
C THR A 482 -10.87 -9.31 -23.54
N SER A 483 -11.54 -10.33 -24.10
CA SER A 483 -11.06 -11.71 -24.07
C SER A 483 -9.69 -11.89 -24.74
N ASP A 484 -9.44 -11.14 -25.83
CA ASP A 484 -8.30 -11.32 -26.72
C ASP A 484 -7.16 -10.34 -26.40
N VAL A 485 -7.50 -9.15 -25.90
CA VAL A 485 -6.53 -8.09 -25.58
C VAL A 485 -6.93 -7.39 -24.30
N MET A 486 -6.02 -7.37 -23.35
CA MET A 486 -6.04 -6.47 -22.21
C MET A 486 -4.88 -5.50 -22.37
N SER A 487 -5.11 -4.19 -22.26
CA SER A 487 -4.06 -3.20 -22.48
C SER A 487 -4.29 -1.91 -21.69
N ALA A 488 -3.18 -1.21 -21.45
CA ALA A 488 -3.16 0.13 -20.87
C ALA A 488 -2.15 1.01 -21.62
N MET A 489 -2.51 2.28 -21.85
CA MET A 489 -1.67 3.25 -22.52
C MET A 489 -1.52 4.50 -21.68
N SER A 490 -0.29 5.02 -21.61
CA SER A 490 0.04 6.27 -20.91
C SER A 490 0.79 7.21 -21.85
N ASP A 491 0.41 8.48 -21.87
CA ASP A 491 1.16 9.55 -22.52
C ASP A 491 2.23 10.06 -21.55
N LEU A 492 3.48 9.73 -21.83
CA LEU A 492 4.66 10.06 -21.03
C LEU A 492 5.36 11.33 -21.54
N SER A 493 4.76 12.08 -22.45
CA SER A 493 5.42 13.23 -23.11
C SER A 493 5.89 14.28 -22.09
N GLU A 494 5.08 14.59 -21.07
CA GLU A 494 5.47 15.55 -20.02
C GLU A 494 6.63 15.02 -19.15
N ILE A 495 6.68 13.71 -18.91
CA ILE A 495 7.74 13.05 -18.12
C ILE A 495 9.11 13.22 -18.82
N TYR A 496 9.13 13.22 -20.15
CA TYR A 496 10.35 13.29 -20.96
C TYR A 496 10.52 14.61 -21.74
N LYS A 497 9.69 15.64 -21.47
CA LYS A 497 9.66 16.91 -22.23
C LYS A 497 10.99 17.65 -22.38
N LYS A 498 11.92 17.47 -21.42
CA LYS A 498 13.28 18.04 -21.50
C LYS A 498 14.19 17.30 -22.49
N GLN A 499 13.77 16.13 -22.99
CA GLN A 499 14.60 15.20 -23.75
C GLN A 499 14.05 14.95 -25.16
N ILE A 500 12.76 14.69 -25.29
CA ILE A 500 12.07 14.35 -26.53
C ILE A 500 10.65 14.94 -26.53
N PRO A 501 10.15 15.42 -27.70
CA PRO A 501 8.84 16.10 -27.76
C PRO A 501 7.63 15.23 -27.44
N GLY A 502 7.68 13.93 -27.73
CA GLY A 502 6.53 13.06 -27.49
C GLY A 502 6.93 11.62 -27.23
N VAL A 503 6.33 11.04 -26.19
CA VAL A 503 6.49 9.64 -25.79
C VAL A 503 5.13 9.10 -25.34
N LYS A 504 4.64 8.06 -26.01
CA LYS A 504 3.50 7.28 -25.51
C LYS A 504 3.93 5.84 -25.34
N ARG A 505 3.54 5.21 -24.24
CA ARG A 505 3.80 3.80 -23.98
C ARG A 505 2.47 3.06 -23.77
N ALA A 506 2.32 1.95 -24.48
CA ALA A 506 1.25 1.00 -24.26
C ALA A 506 1.82 -0.36 -23.84
N VAL A 507 1.16 -1.02 -22.91
CA VAL A 507 1.44 -2.39 -22.50
C VAL A 507 0.20 -3.23 -22.76
N SER A 508 0.37 -4.41 -23.38
CA SER A 508 -0.77 -5.26 -23.75
C SER A 508 -0.47 -6.72 -23.44
N MET A 509 -1.45 -7.43 -22.87
CA MET A 509 -1.48 -8.89 -22.82
C MET A 509 -2.38 -9.40 -23.93
N VAL A 510 -1.84 -10.22 -24.83
CA VAL A 510 -2.54 -10.68 -26.04
C VAL A 510 -2.83 -12.17 -25.93
N ASP A 511 -4.08 -12.56 -26.23
CA ASP A 511 -4.60 -13.93 -26.20
C ASP A 511 -4.29 -14.67 -24.87
N LYS A 512 -3.97 -13.89 -23.80
CA LYS A 512 -3.49 -14.42 -22.48
C LYS A 512 -2.21 -15.25 -22.58
N LYS A 513 -1.40 -15.06 -23.62
CA LYS A 513 -0.22 -15.89 -23.96
C LYS A 513 1.09 -15.12 -23.96
N TYR A 514 1.08 -13.86 -24.37
CA TYR A 514 2.28 -13.04 -24.47
C TYR A 514 1.97 -11.57 -24.22
N VAL A 515 3.02 -10.79 -24.05
CA VAL A 515 2.95 -9.37 -23.76
C VAL A 515 3.58 -8.57 -24.89
N VAL A 516 3.00 -7.42 -25.21
CA VAL A 516 3.56 -6.45 -26.16
C VAL A 516 3.72 -5.12 -25.45
N ILE A 517 4.95 -4.58 -25.42
CA ILE A 517 5.26 -3.23 -24.98
C ILE A 517 5.48 -2.39 -26.22
N GLN A 518 4.71 -1.33 -26.41
CA GLN A 518 4.78 -0.44 -27.57
C GLN A 518 5.15 0.96 -27.13
N ASP A 519 6.12 1.55 -27.81
CA ASP A 519 6.56 2.93 -27.59
C ASP A 519 6.42 3.73 -28.87
N GLN A 520 5.58 4.78 -28.86
CA GLN A 520 5.47 5.76 -29.93
C GLN A 520 6.28 7.00 -29.54
N LEU A 521 7.27 7.34 -30.37
CA LEU A 521 8.30 8.32 -30.07
C LEU A 521 8.29 9.42 -31.14
N THR A 522 8.06 10.67 -30.73
CA THR A 522 8.13 11.84 -31.61
C THR A 522 9.42 12.60 -31.34
N THR A 523 10.26 12.73 -32.34
CA THR A 523 11.60 13.34 -32.24
C THR A 523 11.64 14.75 -32.81
N SER A 524 12.63 15.53 -32.36
CA SER A 524 12.96 16.85 -32.89
C SER A 524 14.17 16.80 -33.84
N SER A 525 14.76 17.95 -34.13
CA SER A 525 16.05 18.05 -34.86
C SER A 525 17.27 17.69 -34.01
N ARG A 526 17.09 17.38 -32.71
CA ARG A 526 18.18 16.99 -31.81
C ARG A 526 18.41 15.51 -31.87
N PHE A 527 19.68 15.09 -31.90
CA PHE A 527 20.04 13.68 -31.76
C PHE A 527 19.47 13.10 -30.48
N THR A 528 18.84 11.94 -30.59
CA THR A 528 18.22 11.25 -29.46
C THR A 528 18.60 9.79 -29.48
N LYS A 529 19.41 9.37 -28.51
CA LYS A 529 19.70 7.97 -28.20
C LYS A 529 18.67 7.49 -27.20
N MET A 530 17.96 6.45 -27.53
CA MET A 530 17.01 5.78 -26.65
C MET A 530 17.65 4.56 -26.02
N ARG A 531 17.36 4.34 -24.74
CA ARG A 531 17.61 3.08 -24.02
C ARG A 531 16.28 2.51 -23.55
N TRP A 532 16.03 1.25 -23.87
CA TRP A 532 14.93 0.44 -23.37
C TRP A 532 15.50 -0.71 -22.57
N ASN A 533 15.04 -0.97 -21.34
CA ASN A 533 15.52 -2.08 -20.54
C ASN A 533 14.48 -2.72 -19.63
N ILE A 534 14.79 -3.92 -19.18
CA ILE A 534 14.21 -4.59 -18.04
C ILE A 534 15.27 -4.90 -17.00
N VAL A 535 14.89 -4.87 -15.75
CA VAL A 535 15.64 -5.44 -14.63
C VAL A 535 15.17 -6.88 -14.47
N THR A 536 16.09 -7.84 -14.59
CA THR A 536 15.74 -9.27 -14.60
C THR A 536 16.62 -10.11 -13.68
N VAL A 537 16.07 -11.24 -13.23
CA VAL A 537 16.78 -12.28 -12.45
C VAL A 537 17.29 -13.43 -13.32
N ALA A 538 17.32 -13.27 -14.63
CA ALA A 538 17.74 -14.31 -15.55
C ALA A 538 19.16 -14.79 -15.26
N ASP A 539 19.35 -16.11 -15.21
CA ASP A 539 20.70 -16.72 -15.04
C ASP A 539 21.49 -16.69 -16.34
N LYS A 540 20.78 -16.76 -17.48
CA LYS A 540 21.40 -16.75 -18.80
C LYS A 540 20.64 -15.83 -19.75
N VAL A 541 21.39 -15.05 -20.51
CA VAL A 541 20.90 -14.14 -21.57
C VAL A 541 21.64 -14.48 -22.86
N THR A 542 20.89 -14.77 -23.92
CA THR A 542 21.44 -15.08 -25.26
C THR A 542 20.78 -14.16 -26.27
N PHE A 543 21.59 -13.38 -27.01
CA PHE A 543 21.14 -12.61 -28.17
C PHE A 543 21.17 -13.52 -29.38
N THR A 544 19.99 -13.93 -29.86
CA THR A 544 19.84 -14.94 -30.94
C THR A 544 19.85 -14.35 -32.33
N SER A 545 19.59 -13.04 -32.45
CA SER A 545 19.76 -12.24 -33.66
C SER A 545 19.90 -10.76 -33.33
N GLU A 546 19.97 -9.89 -34.31
CA GLU A 546 19.99 -8.43 -34.11
C GLU A 546 18.70 -7.90 -33.44
N THR A 547 17.60 -8.65 -33.54
CA THR A 547 16.28 -8.23 -33.02
C THR A 547 15.63 -9.23 -32.04
N THR A 548 16.34 -10.32 -31.71
CA THR A 548 15.78 -11.36 -30.83
C THR A 548 16.75 -11.75 -29.72
N ALA A 549 16.20 -11.99 -28.53
CA ALA A 549 16.92 -12.47 -27.35
C ALA A 549 16.14 -13.57 -26.62
N GLU A 550 16.86 -14.37 -25.85
CA GLU A 550 16.31 -15.40 -24.97
C GLU A 550 16.87 -15.21 -23.57
N LEU A 551 15.99 -15.17 -22.58
CA LEU A 551 16.32 -15.17 -21.15
C LEU A 551 15.94 -16.52 -20.58
N GLU A 552 16.79 -17.05 -19.68
CA GLU A 552 16.56 -18.34 -19.00
C GLU A 552 16.72 -18.16 -17.49
N LYS A 553 15.79 -18.73 -16.73
CA LYS A 553 15.79 -18.81 -15.27
C LYS A 553 15.15 -20.10 -14.81
N ASP A 554 15.86 -20.90 -14.00
CA ASP A 554 15.37 -22.17 -13.43
C ASP A 554 14.72 -23.09 -14.49
N GLY A 555 15.33 -23.17 -15.69
CA GLY A 555 14.84 -23.96 -16.82
C GLY A 555 13.62 -23.38 -17.54
N LYS A 556 13.13 -22.22 -17.12
CA LYS A 556 12.07 -21.45 -17.81
C LYS A 556 12.68 -20.45 -18.78
N LYS A 557 11.93 -20.06 -19.80
CA LYS A 557 12.41 -19.17 -20.85
C LYS A 557 11.46 -18.01 -21.11
N LEU A 558 12.04 -16.85 -21.38
CA LEU A 558 11.36 -15.71 -21.97
C LEU A 558 12.03 -15.35 -23.29
N TYR A 559 11.25 -15.35 -24.36
CA TYR A 559 11.71 -14.94 -25.70
C TYR A 559 11.34 -13.48 -25.94
N ILE A 560 12.30 -12.70 -26.40
CA ILE A 560 12.16 -11.28 -26.71
C ILE A 560 12.31 -11.08 -28.20
N LYS A 561 11.34 -10.39 -28.82
CA LYS A 561 11.42 -9.96 -30.23
C LYS A 561 11.16 -8.45 -30.30
N VAL A 562 12.08 -7.72 -30.88
CA VAL A 562 11.98 -6.27 -31.10
C VAL A 562 11.62 -5.99 -32.54
N ASN A 563 10.56 -5.20 -32.77
CA ASN A 563 10.25 -4.62 -34.08
C ASN A 563 10.57 -3.13 -34.01
N SER A 564 11.51 -2.67 -34.79
CA SER A 564 11.99 -1.29 -34.77
C SER A 564 12.23 -0.79 -36.20
N PRO A 565 11.85 0.46 -36.54
CA PRO A 565 12.17 1.06 -37.83
C PRO A 565 13.62 1.52 -37.95
N VAL A 566 14.37 1.47 -36.84
CA VAL A 566 15.80 1.82 -36.80
C VAL A 566 16.63 0.65 -36.26
N PRO A 567 17.90 0.54 -36.59
CA PRO A 567 18.78 -0.47 -36.01
C PRO A 567 18.84 -0.38 -34.51
N ILE A 568 18.85 -1.53 -33.83
CA ILE A 568 19.01 -1.63 -32.40
C ILE A 568 20.31 -2.34 -32.03
N ARG A 569 20.79 -2.11 -30.82
CA ARG A 569 21.95 -2.80 -30.24
C ARG A 569 21.56 -3.36 -28.88
N PHE A 570 21.44 -4.68 -28.77
CA PHE A 570 21.23 -5.34 -27.49
C PHE A 570 22.43 -5.17 -26.57
N TYR A 571 22.12 -5.11 -25.26
CA TYR A 571 23.11 -5.13 -24.19
C TYR A 571 22.61 -5.95 -22.99
N LYS A 572 23.56 -6.41 -22.19
CA LYS A 572 23.32 -6.86 -20.82
C LYS A 572 24.38 -6.24 -19.90
N GLU A 573 23.97 -5.80 -18.74
CA GLU A 573 24.83 -5.13 -17.77
C GLU A 573 24.49 -5.58 -16.34
N GLU A 574 25.49 -5.55 -15.47
CA GLU A 574 25.27 -5.77 -14.04
C GLU A 574 24.53 -4.58 -13.43
N THR A 575 23.66 -4.86 -12.46
CA THR A 575 22.94 -3.83 -11.70
C THR A 575 23.78 -3.30 -10.53
N THR A 576 25.06 -3.08 -10.77
CA THR A 576 26.02 -2.63 -9.76
C THR A 576 25.76 -1.16 -9.41
N PRO A 577 25.45 -0.85 -8.14
CA PRO A 577 25.26 0.53 -7.71
C PRO A 577 26.54 1.36 -7.80
N THR A 578 26.38 2.67 -8.01
CA THR A 578 27.50 3.62 -8.13
C THR A 578 27.96 4.17 -6.78
N ASN A 579 27.08 4.26 -5.79
CA ASN A 579 27.39 4.87 -4.50
C ASN A 579 27.61 3.81 -3.41
N THR A 580 28.45 4.12 -2.45
CA THR A 580 28.77 3.20 -1.33
C THR A 580 27.63 3.04 -0.33
N TYR A 581 26.66 3.93 -0.35
CA TYR A 581 25.46 3.88 0.48
C TYR A 581 24.33 3.06 -0.14
N ASP A 582 24.37 2.77 -1.43
CA ASP A 582 23.37 1.93 -2.09
C ASP A 582 23.47 0.46 -1.65
N SER A 583 22.36 -0.23 -1.60
CA SER A 583 22.32 -1.68 -1.35
C SER A 583 22.80 -2.46 -2.57
N PRO A 584 23.52 -3.57 -2.40
CA PRO A 584 23.91 -4.41 -3.52
C PRO A 584 22.69 -5.10 -4.14
N ASN A 585 22.67 -5.18 -5.47
CA ASN A 585 21.59 -5.80 -6.25
C ASN A 585 22.04 -7.16 -6.82
N LYS A 586 22.54 -8.04 -5.97
CA LYS A 586 23.10 -9.33 -6.38
C LYS A 586 22.08 -10.21 -7.11
N GLY A 587 22.51 -10.85 -8.19
CA GLY A 587 21.69 -11.81 -8.93
C GLY A 587 20.68 -11.16 -9.89
N SER A 588 20.86 -9.88 -10.19
CA SER A 588 20.04 -9.17 -11.18
C SER A 588 20.89 -8.55 -12.28
N LEU A 589 20.27 -8.37 -13.44
CA LEU A 589 20.88 -7.81 -14.64
C LEU A 589 19.96 -6.77 -15.26
N PHE A 590 20.54 -5.78 -15.92
CA PHE A 590 19.86 -5.02 -16.98
C PHE A 590 19.98 -5.78 -18.28
N VAL A 591 18.86 -5.99 -18.96
CA VAL A 591 18.79 -6.52 -20.32
C VAL A 591 17.92 -5.60 -21.15
N GLY A 592 18.42 -5.19 -22.30
CA GLY A 592 17.69 -4.25 -23.14
C GLY A 592 18.41 -3.95 -24.45
N PHE A 593 18.03 -2.84 -25.05
CA PHE A 593 18.66 -2.36 -26.28
C PHE A 593 18.73 -0.84 -26.31
N GLU A 594 19.66 -0.35 -27.12
CA GLU A 594 19.80 1.05 -27.50
C GLU A 594 19.44 1.25 -28.97
N ALA A 595 18.91 2.43 -29.28
CA ALA A 595 18.62 2.85 -30.66
C ALA A 595 18.88 4.34 -30.83
N ASP A 596 19.47 4.70 -31.97
CA ASP A 596 19.62 6.09 -32.42
C ASP A 596 18.36 6.45 -33.22
N LEU A 597 17.51 7.32 -32.66
CA LEU A 597 16.20 7.61 -33.24
C LEU A 597 16.29 8.49 -34.49
N THR A 598 15.45 8.23 -35.48
CA THR A 598 15.32 9.10 -36.67
C THR A 598 14.80 10.48 -36.25
N LEU A 599 15.41 11.54 -36.80
CA LEU A 599 15.07 12.92 -36.47
C LEU A 599 13.76 13.39 -37.13
N LYS A 600 13.05 14.32 -36.48
CA LYS A 600 11.85 15.00 -37.00
C LYS A 600 10.76 14.05 -37.49
N THR A 601 10.52 12.97 -36.77
CA THR A 601 9.52 11.97 -37.14
C THR A 601 8.84 11.40 -35.91
N THR A 602 7.67 10.78 -36.11
CA THR A 602 7.06 9.89 -35.16
C THR A 602 7.31 8.46 -35.61
N GLN A 603 7.85 7.65 -34.72
CA GLN A 603 8.20 6.26 -35.00
C GLN A 603 7.74 5.35 -33.85
N GLU A 604 7.47 4.09 -34.20
CA GLU A 604 6.97 3.12 -33.23
C GLU A 604 7.98 1.97 -33.09
N ILE A 605 8.25 1.60 -31.85
CA ILE A 605 9.03 0.43 -31.49
C ILE A 605 8.14 -0.48 -30.66
N SER A 606 8.11 -1.77 -30.98
CA SER A 606 7.38 -2.75 -30.19
C SER A 606 8.29 -3.90 -29.74
N VAL A 607 8.16 -4.27 -28.48
CA VAL A 607 8.86 -5.40 -27.86
C VAL A 607 7.83 -6.46 -27.49
N VAL A 608 7.95 -7.64 -28.12
CA VAL A 608 7.11 -8.79 -27.83
C VAL A 608 7.84 -9.70 -26.86
N LEU A 609 7.24 -9.95 -25.70
CA LEU A 609 7.75 -10.77 -24.61
C LEU A 609 6.91 -12.05 -24.56
N MET A 610 7.50 -13.18 -24.95
CA MET A 610 6.81 -14.46 -25.12
C MET A 610 7.35 -15.48 -24.09
N PRO A 611 6.66 -15.70 -22.97
CA PRO A 611 7.00 -16.80 -22.08
C PRO A 611 6.62 -18.15 -22.72
N LYS A 612 7.28 -19.22 -22.29
CA LYS A 612 7.03 -20.63 -22.67
C LYS A 612 7.38 -20.97 -24.11
N GLU A 613 6.85 -20.29 -25.10
CA GLU A 613 7.01 -20.64 -26.51
C GLU A 613 7.11 -19.40 -27.42
N ILE A 614 7.76 -19.58 -28.57
CA ILE A 614 7.81 -18.55 -29.60
C ILE A 614 6.51 -18.56 -30.40
N VAL A 615 5.81 -17.43 -30.40
CA VAL A 615 4.67 -17.17 -31.29
C VAL A 615 5.20 -16.68 -32.62
N ALA A 616 4.99 -17.45 -33.68
CA ALA A 616 5.61 -17.17 -35.01
C ALA A 616 5.19 -15.80 -35.59
N ASN A 617 3.90 -15.47 -35.49
CA ASN A 617 3.33 -14.22 -35.99
C ASN A 617 2.51 -13.54 -34.88
N PRO A 618 3.18 -12.91 -33.90
CA PRO A 618 2.47 -12.27 -32.79
C PRO A 618 1.65 -11.08 -33.31
N LYS A 619 0.40 -11.00 -32.89
CA LYS A 619 -0.44 -9.82 -33.12
C LYS A 619 0.11 -8.66 -32.29
N ILE A 620 0.23 -7.51 -32.91
CA ILE A 620 0.57 -6.25 -32.23
C ILE A 620 -0.69 -5.39 -32.25
N PRO A 621 -1.35 -5.18 -31.08
CA PRO A 621 -2.53 -4.33 -31.03
C PRO A 621 -2.18 -2.89 -31.42
N TYR A 622 -3.04 -2.20 -32.15
CA TYR A 622 -2.85 -0.78 -32.43
C TYR A 622 -3.42 0.06 -31.29
N MET A 623 -2.55 0.69 -30.52
CA MET A 623 -2.92 1.40 -29.28
C MET A 623 -2.84 2.93 -29.37
N PHE A 624 -2.18 3.47 -30.41
CA PHE A 624 -1.96 4.92 -30.54
C PHE A 624 -2.94 5.55 -31.55
N LYS A 625 -4.16 5.80 -31.13
CA LYS A 625 -5.17 6.49 -31.95
C LYS A 625 -5.01 7.99 -31.91
#